data_d5aabd3ef633c1ecca92b2e9fa07dfa1
#
_entry.id   d5aabd3ef633c1ecca92b2e9fa07dfa1
#
_cell.length_a   1.000
_cell.length_b   1.000
_cell.length_c   1.000
_cell.angle_alpha   90.00
_cell.angle_beta   90.00
_cell.angle_gamma   90.00
#
_symmetry.space_group_name_H-M   'P 1'
#
loop_
_entity.id
_entity.type
_entity.pdbx_description
1 polymer ?
#
loop_
_entity_poly.entity_id
_entity_poly.type
_entity_poly.pdbx_seq_one_letter_code
_entity_poly.pdbx_strand_id
1 'polypeptide(L)'
;MRLSKVALQLYTLRDFCGSAKDLATTLKKVKAIGYDAVEFVRSDFASNRDLRKLADDHGLAISAIHESGERLLDHPQTAAEELTELGTDLAVYAFPAGVDFQKEAEVDRLARQLRHSSDVFAAAGKRLVYHNHALEFAKHGEKLILEYIFANAPKLFAELDTYWIQFGGGDPVRWISGLKGRVPLIHLKDYKFNPRKNIPEMAEIGRGNLDFTAIVEQAQAAGCEWFIVEQDFCEGDPFTAIQVSLEYLKGTEGV
;
A
#
# COMPACT_ATOMS: atom_id res chain seq x y z
N MET A 1 21.70 3.03 -0.46
CA MET A 1 20.55 2.78 0.43
C MET A 1 20.47 1.29 0.71
N ARG A 2 20.08 0.86 1.90
CA ARG A 2 19.96 -0.56 2.24
C ARG A 2 18.85 -0.76 3.27
N LEU A 3 17.74 -1.36 2.85
CA LEU A 3 16.64 -1.73 3.74
C LEU A 3 16.78 -3.16 4.22
N SER A 4 16.52 -3.40 5.51
CA SER A 4 16.61 -4.74 6.12
C SER A 4 15.31 -5.54 5.98
N LYS A 5 14.16 -4.86 5.82
CA LYS A 5 12.84 -5.47 5.67
C LYS A 5 12.11 -4.82 4.51
N VAL A 6 11.72 -5.62 3.53
CA VAL A 6 10.96 -5.16 2.37
C VAL A 6 9.81 -6.14 2.14
N ALA A 7 8.60 -5.61 2.00
CA ALA A 7 7.42 -6.38 1.63
C ALA A 7 7.09 -6.20 0.14
N LEU A 8 6.29 -7.12 -0.38
CA LEU A 8 5.72 -7.04 -1.72
C LEU A 8 4.19 -6.95 -1.64
N GLN A 9 3.60 -5.95 -2.30
CA GLN A 9 2.15 -5.95 -2.55
C GLN A 9 1.81 -6.95 -3.66
N LEU A 10 0.99 -7.95 -3.31
CA LEU A 10 0.67 -9.06 -4.23
C LEU A 10 -0.22 -8.65 -5.41
N TYR A 11 -0.79 -7.44 -5.40
CA TYR A 11 -1.49 -6.91 -6.55
C TYR A 11 -0.59 -6.81 -7.80
N THR A 12 0.72 -6.61 -7.61
CA THR A 12 1.71 -6.68 -8.69
C THR A 12 1.69 -8.03 -9.41
N LEU A 13 1.41 -9.10 -8.68
CA LEU A 13 1.37 -10.47 -9.18
C LEU A 13 -0.06 -11.05 -9.25
N ARG A 14 -1.10 -10.19 -9.34
CA ARG A 14 -2.51 -10.58 -9.27
C ARG A 14 -2.90 -11.68 -10.26
N ASP A 15 -2.33 -11.66 -11.46
CA ASP A 15 -2.58 -12.66 -12.51
C ASP A 15 -2.05 -14.07 -12.15
N PHE A 16 -1.19 -14.14 -11.13
CA PHE A 16 -0.59 -15.38 -10.60
C PHE A 16 -1.14 -15.77 -9.22
N CYS A 17 -2.20 -15.11 -8.76
CA CYS A 17 -2.80 -15.30 -7.44
C CYS A 17 -4.29 -15.69 -7.50
N GLY A 18 -4.77 -16.27 -8.61
CA GLY A 18 -6.19 -16.54 -8.85
C GLY A 18 -6.79 -17.71 -8.07
N SER A 19 -5.99 -18.50 -7.36
CA SER A 19 -6.42 -19.60 -6.49
C SER A 19 -5.44 -19.81 -5.34
N ALA A 20 -5.83 -20.59 -4.32
CA ALA A 20 -4.94 -20.94 -3.21
C ALA A 20 -3.65 -21.67 -3.70
N LYS A 21 -3.76 -22.50 -4.74
CA LYS A 21 -2.60 -23.20 -5.34
C LYS A 21 -1.68 -22.22 -6.08
N ASP A 22 -2.25 -21.30 -6.85
CA ASP A 22 -1.48 -20.32 -7.59
C ASP A 22 -0.80 -19.35 -6.61
N LEU A 23 -1.52 -18.91 -5.57
CA LEU A 23 -0.98 -18.08 -4.51
C LEU A 23 0.19 -18.77 -3.79
N ALA A 24 0.07 -20.04 -3.40
CA ALA A 24 1.17 -20.80 -2.79
C ALA A 24 2.42 -20.85 -3.70
N THR A 25 2.20 -21.08 -5.01
CA THR A 25 3.30 -21.10 -6.00
C THR A 25 3.96 -19.72 -6.12
N THR A 26 3.16 -18.66 -6.10
CA THR A 26 3.61 -17.27 -6.16
C THR A 26 4.41 -16.90 -4.91
N LEU A 27 3.91 -17.21 -3.70
CA LEU A 27 4.60 -16.95 -2.44
C LEU A 27 5.97 -17.64 -2.37
N LYS A 28 6.04 -18.87 -2.86
CA LYS A 28 7.33 -19.59 -2.97
C LYS A 28 8.33 -18.85 -3.85
N LYS A 29 7.91 -18.32 -5.00
CA LYS A 29 8.77 -17.53 -5.89
C LYS A 29 9.18 -16.20 -5.24
N VAL A 30 8.23 -15.49 -4.62
CA VAL A 30 8.48 -14.22 -3.91
C VAL A 30 9.52 -14.42 -2.81
N LYS A 31 9.40 -15.50 -2.04
CA LYS A 31 10.42 -15.85 -1.03
C LYS A 31 11.78 -16.18 -1.64
N ALA A 32 11.81 -16.91 -2.74
CA ALA A 32 13.05 -17.25 -3.44
C ALA A 32 13.77 -16.01 -4.02
N ILE A 33 13.04 -14.99 -4.46
CA ILE A 33 13.57 -13.69 -4.88
C ILE A 33 14.21 -12.94 -3.70
N GLY A 34 13.73 -13.18 -2.46
CA GLY A 34 14.35 -12.65 -1.25
C GLY A 34 13.50 -11.62 -0.50
N TYR A 35 12.21 -11.54 -0.75
CA TYR A 35 11.30 -10.73 0.06
C TYR A 35 11.13 -11.30 1.47
N ASP A 36 10.94 -10.42 2.44
CA ASP A 36 10.79 -10.78 3.84
C ASP A 36 9.31 -10.90 4.26
N ALA A 37 8.43 -10.19 3.53
CA ALA A 37 7.01 -10.10 3.82
C ALA A 37 6.20 -9.88 2.54
N VAL A 38 4.88 -10.06 2.67
CA VAL A 38 3.90 -9.72 1.64
C VAL A 38 2.77 -8.88 2.23
N GLU A 39 2.18 -8.06 1.39
CA GLU A 39 0.90 -7.44 1.61
C GLU A 39 -0.14 -8.17 0.76
N PHE A 40 -1.19 -8.65 1.43
CA PHE A 40 -2.27 -9.36 0.75
C PHE A 40 -3.31 -8.41 0.17
N VAL A 41 -3.99 -8.88 -0.86
CA VAL A 41 -5.26 -8.34 -1.33
C VAL A 41 -6.35 -9.35 -0.97
N ARG A 42 -7.47 -8.88 -0.43
CA ARG A 42 -8.62 -9.74 -0.10
C ARG A 42 -9.04 -10.55 -1.30
N SER A 43 -9.23 -11.84 -1.07
CA SER A 43 -9.74 -12.80 -2.06
C SER A 43 -10.87 -13.65 -1.47
N ASP A 44 -11.77 -14.12 -2.31
CA ASP A 44 -12.91 -14.94 -1.89
C ASP A 44 -12.54 -16.43 -1.70
N PHE A 45 -11.36 -16.85 -2.19
CA PHE A 45 -10.95 -18.26 -2.16
C PHE A 45 -10.18 -18.66 -0.89
N ALA A 46 -9.83 -17.70 -0.01
CA ALA A 46 -9.03 -17.96 1.18
C ALA A 46 -9.48 -17.09 2.37
N SER A 47 -9.67 -17.73 3.53
CA SER A 47 -9.89 -17.03 4.79
C SER A 47 -8.59 -16.38 5.31
N ASN A 48 -8.69 -15.50 6.31
CA ASN A 48 -7.50 -14.92 6.97
C ASN A 48 -6.58 -16.01 7.54
N ARG A 49 -7.16 -17.06 8.11
CA ARG A 49 -6.40 -18.22 8.63
C ARG A 49 -5.66 -18.98 7.52
N ASP A 50 -6.30 -19.13 6.35
CA ASP A 50 -5.65 -19.77 5.19
C ASP A 50 -4.50 -18.92 4.64
N LEU A 51 -4.71 -17.59 4.51
CA LEU A 51 -3.67 -16.65 4.09
C LEU A 51 -2.50 -16.65 5.08
N ARG A 52 -2.78 -16.65 6.39
CA ARG A 52 -1.75 -16.75 7.42
C ARG A 52 -0.94 -18.03 7.28
N LYS A 53 -1.64 -19.18 7.15
CA LYS A 53 -0.97 -20.47 6.97
C LYS A 53 -0.10 -20.48 5.72
N LEU A 54 -0.60 -19.97 4.60
CA LEU A 54 0.17 -19.89 3.35
C LEU A 54 1.44 -19.04 3.51
N ALA A 55 1.35 -17.90 4.19
CA ALA A 55 2.53 -17.07 4.44
C ALA A 55 3.55 -17.79 5.34
N ASP A 56 3.09 -18.43 6.42
CA ASP A 56 3.94 -19.19 7.35
C ASP A 56 4.64 -20.37 6.68
N ASP A 57 3.91 -21.15 5.86
CA ASP A 57 4.46 -22.29 5.11
C ASP A 57 5.62 -21.89 4.17
N HIS A 58 5.67 -20.61 3.77
CA HIS A 58 6.73 -20.06 2.92
C HIS A 58 7.72 -19.13 3.65
N GLY A 59 7.57 -18.97 4.97
CA GLY A 59 8.46 -18.13 5.78
C GLY A 59 8.39 -16.65 5.43
N LEU A 60 7.20 -16.15 5.06
CA LEU A 60 6.91 -14.75 4.78
C LEU A 60 6.11 -14.13 5.93
N ALA A 61 6.50 -12.95 6.38
CA ALA A 61 5.65 -12.15 7.27
C ALA A 61 4.49 -11.53 6.48
N ILE A 62 3.45 -11.09 7.18
CA ILE A 62 2.34 -10.35 6.62
C ILE A 62 2.45 -8.91 7.11
N SER A 63 2.67 -7.96 6.18
CA SER A 63 2.74 -6.54 6.51
C SER A 63 1.36 -5.95 6.79
N ALA A 64 0.42 -6.17 5.88
CA ALA A 64 -0.96 -5.71 5.96
C ALA A 64 -1.86 -6.49 4.99
N ILE A 65 -3.14 -6.11 4.92
CA ILE A 65 -4.09 -6.60 3.92
C ILE A 65 -4.90 -5.44 3.33
N HIS A 66 -4.95 -5.37 2.00
CA HIS A 66 -5.90 -4.53 1.27
C HIS A 66 -7.29 -5.16 1.33
N GLU A 67 -8.22 -4.47 1.97
CA GLU A 67 -9.60 -4.91 2.17
C GLU A 67 -10.58 -4.14 1.30
N SER A 68 -11.77 -4.72 1.08
CA SER A 68 -12.85 -4.00 0.41
C SER A 68 -13.37 -2.83 1.27
N GLY A 69 -13.75 -1.74 0.59
CA GLY A 69 -14.35 -0.59 1.26
C GLY A 69 -15.61 -0.96 2.04
N GLU A 70 -16.47 -1.83 1.50
CA GLU A 70 -17.68 -2.32 2.18
C GLU A 70 -17.35 -2.96 3.53
N ARG A 71 -16.40 -3.88 3.58
CA ARG A 71 -16.00 -4.53 4.85
C ARG A 71 -15.48 -3.54 5.88
N LEU A 72 -14.65 -2.60 5.44
CA LEU A 72 -14.01 -1.63 6.34
C LEU A 72 -14.96 -0.54 6.82
N LEU A 73 -15.91 -0.11 5.98
CA LEU A 73 -16.79 1.03 6.29
C LEU A 73 -18.13 0.60 6.89
N ASP A 74 -18.67 -0.55 6.45
CA ASP A 74 -19.99 -1.01 6.90
C ASP A 74 -19.90 -2.07 8.01
N HIS A 75 -18.76 -2.80 8.08
CA HIS A 75 -18.53 -3.87 9.07
C HIS A 75 -17.17 -3.74 9.78
N PRO A 76 -16.77 -2.53 10.26
CA PRO A 76 -15.42 -2.29 10.78
C PRO A 76 -15.04 -3.14 11.99
N GLN A 77 -16.01 -3.48 12.85
CA GLN A 77 -15.77 -4.32 14.03
C GLN A 77 -15.34 -5.73 13.62
N THR A 78 -16.08 -6.37 12.71
CA THR A 78 -15.76 -7.70 12.19
C THR A 78 -14.41 -7.69 11.47
N ALA A 79 -14.16 -6.70 10.63
CA ALA A 79 -12.90 -6.57 9.91
C ALA A 79 -11.70 -6.42 10.85
N ALA A 80 -11.83 -5.64 11.92
CA ALA A 80 -10.77 -5.48 12.93
C ALA A 80 -10.50 -6.77 13.72
N GLU A 81 -11.54 -7.50 14.13
CA GLU A 81 -11.42 -8.75 14.89
C GLU A 81 -10.72 -9.84 14.06
N GLU A 82 -11.06 -9.97 12.79
CA GLU A 82 -10.50 -10.97 11.88
C GLU A 82 -9.01 -10.77 11.58
N LEU A 83 -8.44 -9.57 11.76
CA LEU A 83 -7.00 -9.34 11.61
C LEU A 83 -6.15 -10.17 12.58
N THR A 84 -6.72 -10.56 13.72
CA THR A 84 -6.03 -11.43 14.68
C THR A 84 -5.71 -12.81 14.08
N GLU A 85 -6.62 -13.35 13.24
CA GLU A 85 -6.40 -14.62 12.56
C GLU A 85 -5.34 -14.50 11.44
N LEU A 86 -5.23 -13.32 10.82
CA LEU A 86 -4.22 -13.05 9.79
C LEU A 86 -2.83 -12.81 10.41
N GLY A 87 -2.77 -12.36 11.67
CA GLY A 87 -1.52 -12.12 12.37
C GLY A 87 -0.88 -10.77 12.03
N THR A 88 -1.66 -9.80 11.61
CA THR A 88 -1.29 -8.39 11.49
C THR A 88 -2.29 -7.52 12.25
N ASP A 89 -1.94 -6.27 12.50
CA ASP A 89 -2.84 -5.26 13.07
C ASP A 89 -3.24 -4.16 12.07
N LEU A 90 -2.83 -4.31 10.81
CA LEU A 90 -3.00 -3.31 9.75
C LEU A 90 -3.97 -3.82 8.67
N ALA A 91 -5.09 -3.11 8.49
CA ALA A 91 -5.97 -3.28 7.32
C ALA A 91 -6.00 -1.98 6.52
N VAL A 92 -5.89 -2.10 5.22
CA VAL A 92 -5.78 -0.98 4.29
C VAL A 92 -7.07 -0.80 3.51
N TYR A 93 -7.63 0.41 3.56
CA TYR A 93 -8.66 0.87 2.62
C TYR A 93 -7.99 1.17 1.28
N ALA A 94 -8.09 0.20 0.39
CA ALA A 94 -7.26 0.15 -0.81
C ALA A 94 -7.68 1.11 -1.92
N PHE A 95 -8.99 1.35 -2.08
CA PHE A 95 -9.53 2.18 -3.15
C PHE A 95 -10.93 2.69 -2.82
N PRO A 96 -11.25 3.98 -3.09
CA PRO A 96 -12.55 4.58 -2.81
C PRO A 96 -13.60 4.21 -3.88
N ALA A 97 -13.85 2.91 -4.07
CA ALA A 97 -14.80 2.42 -5.05
C ALA A 97 -16.19 3.01 -4.83
N GLY A 98 -16.82 3.51 -5.90
CA GLY A 98 -18.16 4.09 -5.85
C GLY A 98 -18.26 5.46 -5.21
N VAL A 99 -17.13 6.13 -4.91
CA VAL A 99 -17.09 7.52 -4.43
C VAL A 99 -16.78 8.46 -5.60
N ASP A 100 -17.67 9.40 -5.85
CA ASP A 100 -17.46 10.46 -6.84
C ASP A 100 -16.80 11.67 -6.15
N PHE A 101 -15.50 11.84 -6.35
CA PHE A 101 -14.73 12.94 -5.76
C PHE A 101 -15.06 14.33 -6.33
N GLN A 102 -15.90 14.42 -7.36
CA GLN A 102 -16.45 15.69 -7.82
C GLN A 102 -17.66 16.16 -6.97
N LYS A 103 -18.20 15.29 -6.12
CA LYS A 103 -19.32 15.57 -5.24
C LYS A 103 -18.84 15.74 -3.80
N GLU A 104 -18.84 16.96 -3.31
CA GLU A 104 -18.43 17.28 -1.93
C GLU A 104 -19.14 16.41 -0.88
N ALA A 105 -20.44 16.18 -1.02
CA ALA A 105 -21.21 15.36 -0.10
C ALA A 105 -20.73 13.89 -0.03
N GLU A 106 -20.17 13.34 -1.11
CA GLU A 106 -19.63 11.99 -1.12
C GLU A 106 -18.26 11.95 -0.45
N VAL A 107 -17.42 12.95 -0.66
CA VAL A 107 -16.14 13.13 0.06
C VAL A 107 -16.36 13.27 1.56
N ASP A 108 -17.35 14.11 1.96
CA ASP A 108 -17.74 14.28 3.36
C ASP A 108 -18.24 12.98 3.99
N ARG A 109 -19.04 12.21 3.26
CA ARG A 109 -19.52 10.90 3.71
C ARG A 109 -18.35 9.95 3.94
N LEU A 110 -17.43 9.83 2.97
CA LEU A 110 -16.25 8.99 3.08
C LEU A 110 -15.38 9.37 4.29
N ALA A 111 -15.11 10.66 4.47
CA ALA A 111 -14.31 11.13 5.61
C ALA A 111 -14.97 10.79 6.97
N ARG A 112 -16.29 10.91 7.09
CA ARG A 112 -17.02 10.50 8.30
C ARG A 112 -16.98 8.98 8.53
N GLN A 113 -17.15 8.18 7.47
CA GLN A 113 -17.08 6.72 7.55
C GLN A 113 -15.67 6.27 7.97
N LEU A 114 -14.62 6.80 7.33
CA LEU A 114 -13.22 6.51 7.67
C LEU A 114 -12.88 6.90 9.12
N ARG A 115 -13.41 8.04 9.59
CA ARG A 115 -13.28 8.44 10.99
C ARG A 115 -13.90 7.40 11.93
N HIS A 116 -15.17 7.02 11.67
CA HIS A 116 -15.87 6.03 12.48
C HIS A 116 -15.10 4.69 12.49
N SER A 117 -14.74 4.19 11.32
CA SER A 117 -14.02 2.92 11.20
C SER A 117 -12.65 2.96 11.89
N SER A 118 -11.90 4.06 11.73
CA SER A 118 -10.61 4.20 12.42
C SER A 118 -10.74 4.27 13.94
N ASP A 119 -11.84 4.84 14.47
CA ASP A 119 -12.15 4.80 15.90
C ASP A 119 -12.44 3.38 16.39
N VAL A 120 -13.21 2.59 15.60
CA VAL A 120 -13.52 1.18 15.91
C VAL A 120 -12.24 0.32 15.89
N PHE A 121 -11.41 0.44 14.86
CA PHE A 121 -10.13 -0.26 14.76
C PHE A 121 -9.22 0.06 15.96
N ALA A 122 -9.09 1.34 16.31
CA ALA A 122 -8.30 1.77 17.45
C ALA A 122 -8.82 1.19 18.79
N ALA A 123 -10.14 1.10 18.97
CA ALA A 123 -10.74 0.48 20.14
C ALA A 123 -10.45 -1.03 20.24
N ALA A 124 -10.28 -1.70 19.10
CA ALA A 124 -9.88 -3.11 19.00
C ALA A 124 -8.34 -3.32 19.08
N GLY A 125 -7.56 -2.27 19.28
CA GLY A 125 -6.09 -2.34 19.26
C GLY A 125 -5.52 -2.61 17.86
N LYS A 126 -6.26 -2.26 16.81
CA LYS A 126 -5.92 -2.41 15.41
C LYS A 126 -5.78 -1.04 14.74
N ARG A 127 -5.25 -1.00 13.53
CA ARG A 127 -5.01 0.22 12.77
C ARG A 127 -5.69 0.14 11.41
N LEU A 128 -6.59 1.08 11.13
CA LEU A 128 -7.11 1.30 9.78
C LEU A 128 -6.16 2.24 9.06
N VAL A 129 -5.81 1.87 7.84
CA VAL A 129 -4.85 2.58 6.98
C VAL A 129 -5.56 2.99 5.69
N TYR A 130 -5.25 4.16 5.17
CA TYR A 130 -5.74 4.67 3.88
C TYR A 130 -4.61 4.65 2.86
N HIS A 131 -4.82 3.96 1.73
CA HIS A 131 -3.94 3.98 0.58
C HIS A 131 -4.40 5.02 -0.42
N ASN A 132 -3.55 5.97 -0.77
CA ASN A 132 -3.88 7.03 -1.72
C ASN A 132 -3.60 6.65 -3.17
N HIS A 133 -4.40 7.24 -4.05
CA HIS A 133 -4.15 7.34 -5.49
C HIS A 133 -3.97 8.81 -5.89
N ALA A 134 -4.00 9.10 -7.19
CA ALA A 134 -3.96 10.48 -7.67
C ALA A 134 -5.29 11.23 -7.49
N LEU A 135 -6.40 10.50 -7.32
CA LEU A 135 -7.75 11.05 -7.20
C LEU A 135 -7.87 12.02 -6.02
N GLU A 136 -7.20 11.71 -4.91
CA GLU A 136 -7.23 12.47 -3.67
C GLU A 136 -6.45 13.80 -3.74
N PHE A 137 -5.75 14.03 -4.85
CA PHE A 137 -5.10 15.31 -5.15
C PHE A 137 -6.04 16.32 -5.83
N ALA A 138 -7.29 15.93 -6.11
CA ALA A 138 -8.35 16.88 -6.43
C ALA A 138 -8.67 17.76 -5.21
N LYS A 139 -9.34 18.90 -5.46
CA LYS A 139 -9.73 19.86 -4.42
C LYS A 139 -11.09 19.54 -3.83
N HIS A 140 -11.20 19.70 -2.50
CA HIS A 140 -12.41 19.79 -1.72
C HIS A 140 -12.38 21.13 -0.97
N GLY A 141 -13.10 22.13 -1.47
CA GLY A 141 -12.90 23.51 -1.06
C GLY A 141 -11.47 23.99 -1.37
N GLU A 142 -10.79 24.53 -0.37
CA GLU A 142 -9.41 25.02 -0.51
C GLU A 142 -8.33 23.94 -0.29
N LYS A 143 -8.70 22.78 0.26
CA LYS A 143 -7.79 21.68 0.59
C LYS A 143 -7.74 20.63 -0.51
N LEU A 144 -6.69 19.83 -0.52
CA LEU A 144 -6.70 18.55 -1.23
C LEU A 144 -7.61 17.55 -0.48
N ILE A 145 -8.27 16.65 -1.22
CA ILE A 145 -9.12 15.62 -0.62
C ILE A 145 -8.34 14.77 0.38
N LEU A 146 -7.09 14.43 0.08
CA LEU A 146 -6.24 13.66 0.99
C LEU A 146 -6.00 14.41 2.32
N GLU A 147 -5.71 15.72 2.24
CA GLU A 147 -5.59 16.58 3.44
C GLU A 147 -6.89 16.61 4.24
N TYR A 148 -8.02 16.73 3.55
CA TYR A 148 -9.35 16.77 4.17
C TYR A 148 -9.67 15.47 4.90
N ILE A 149 -9.44 14.32 4.28
CA ILE A 149 -9.63 12.99 4.88
C ILE A 149 -8.81 12.87 6.18
N PHE A 150 -7.49 13.12 6.12
CA PHE A 150 -6.64 12.97 7.29
C PHE A 150 -6.89 13.99 8.40
N ALA A 151 -7.38 15.19 8.06
CA ALA A 151 -7.79 16.19 9.04
C ALA A 151 -9.07 15.77 9.79
N ASN A 152 -9.99 15.07 9.13
CA ASN A 152 -11.27 14.64 9.70
C ASN A 152 -11.23 13.26 10.37
N ALA A 153 -10.20 12.45 10.11
CA ALA A 153 -10.01 11.11 10.69
C ALA A 153 -8.67 11.02 11.43
N PRO A 154 -8.55 11.55 12.66
CA PRO A 154 -7.25 11.67 13.35
C PRO A 154 -6.61 10.34 13.76
N LYS A 155 -7.38 9.25 13.85
CA LYS A 155 -6.86 7.89 14.14
C LYS A 155 -6.61 7.06 12.88
N LEU A 156 -6.90 7.61 11.70
CA LEU A 156 -6.61 6.96 10.42
C LEU A 156 -5.11 7.06 10.14
N PHE A 157 -4.49 5.96 9.80
CA PHE A 157 -3.09 5.89 9.35
C PHE A 157 -3.02 6.00 7.82
N ALA A 158 -1.82 6.23 7.31
CA ALA A 158 -1.57 6.37 5.87
C ALA A 158 -0.66 5.25 5.37
N GLU A 159 -1.02 4.69 4.24
CA GLU A 159 -0.14 4.00 3.32
C GLU A 159 0.08 4.90 2.12
N LEU A 160 1.15 5.69 2.17
CA LEU A 160 1.45 6.66 1.13
C LEU A 160 2.06 5.96 -0.09
N ASP A 161 1.48 6.19 -1.26
CA ASP A 161 2.00 5.69 -2.53
C ASP A 161 2.81 6.76 -3.25
N THR A 162 4.08 6.50 -3.47
CA THR A 162 5.03 7.47 -4.02
C THR A 162 4.75 7.83 -5.47
N TYR A 163 4.31 6.87 -6.29
CA TYR A 163 3.92 7.12 -7.68
C TYR A 163 2.67 7.97 -7.77
N TRP A 164 1.62 7.59 -7.04
CA TRP A 164 0.35 8.28 -7.12
C TRP A 164 0.39 9.69 -6.53
N ILE A 165 1.23 9.93 -5.51
CA ILE A 165 1.51 11.28 -5.02
C ILE A 165 2.16 12.13 -6.12
N GLN A 166 3.21 11.62 -6.77
CA GLN A 166 3.90 12.33 -7.86
C GLN A 166 2.97 12.54 -9.05
N PHE A 167 2.18 11.54 -9.42
CA PHE A 167 1.21 11.63 -10.52
C PHE A 167 0.13 12.68 -10.24
N GLY A 168 -0.32 12.81 -8.99
CA GLY A 168 -1.27 13.83 -8.52
C GLY A 168 -0.66 15.24 -8.38
N GLY A 169 0.64 15.40 -8.65
CA GLY A 169 1.36 16.70 -8.55
C GLY A 169 1.85 17.02 -7.14
N GLY A 170 1.88 16.05 -6.25
CA GLY A 170 2.45 16.17 -4.91
C GLY A 170 3.93 15.81 -4.85
N ASP A 171 4.54 16.03 -3.70
CA ASP A 171 5.91 15.64 -3.37
C ASP A 171 5.85 14.55 -2.29
N PRO A 172 6.31 13.30 -2.57
CA PRO A 172 6.26 12.20 -1.62
C PRO A 172 6.96 12.52 -0.29
N VAL A 173 8.13 13.16 -0.32
CA VAL A 173 8.91 13.50 0.89
C VAL A 173 8.13 14.47 1.79
N ARG A 174 7.47 15.46 1.20
CA ARG A 174 6.63 16.42 1.96
C ARG A 174 5.41 15.75 2.57
N TRP A 175 4.74 14.85 1.85
CA TRP A 175 3.58 14.12 2.37
C TRP A 175 3.96 13.19 3.52
N ILE A 176 5.06 12.46 3.39
CA ILE A 176 5.58 11.60 4.46
C ILE A 176 5.90 12.43 5.71
N SER A 177 6.58 13.58 5.53
CA SER A 177 6.90 14.50 6.62
C SER A 177 5.66 15.05 7.31
N GLY A 178 4.65 15.45 6.52
CA GLY A 178 3.40 16.03 7.02
C GLY A 178 2.54 15.08 7.84
N LEU A 179 2.69 13.76 7.62
CA LEU A 179 1.96 12.70 8.34
C LEU A 179 2.86 11.90 9.29
N LYS A 180 3.98 12.49 9.74
CA LYS A 180 4.91 11.83 10.68
C LYS A 180 4.17 11.20 11.87
N GLY A 181 4.51 9.93 12.17
CA GLY A 181 3.85 9.12 13.21
C GLY A 181 2.53 8.47 12.78
N ARG A 182 2.08 8.73 11.54
CA ARG A 182 0.85 8.17 10.96
C ARG A 182 1.08 7.40 9.67
N VAL A 183 2.33 7.10 9.31
CA VAL A 183 2.73 6.40 8.07
C VAL A 183 3.40 5.07 8.42
N PRO A 184 2.67 4.05 8.93
CA PRO A 184 3.25 2.74 9.21
C PRO A 184 3.66 1.99 7.94
N LEU A 185 3.02 2.27 6.83
CA LEU A 185 3.20 1.63 5.54
C LEU A 185 3.54 2.67 4.47
N ILE A 186 4.39 2.29 3.52
CA ILE A 186 4.64 3.09 2.32
C ILE A 186 4.72 2.18 1.10
N HIS A 187 3.94 2.50 0.05
CA HIS A 187 4.12 1.89 -1.26
C HIS A 187 5.25 2.60 -2.01
N LEU A 188 6.33 1.87 -2.19
CA LEU A 188 7.44 2.28 -3.03
C LEU A 188 7.11 1.87 -4.47
N LYS A 189 6.73 2.85 -5.26
CA LYS A 189 6.33 2.70 -6.66
C LYS A 189 6.99 3.80 -7.47
N ASP A 190 7.86 3.46 -8.41
CA ASP A 190 8.66 4.44 -9.13
C ASP A 190 7.91 5.01 -10.34
N TYR A 191 8.29 6.22 -10.70
CA TYR A 191 7.67 7.07 -11.70
C TYR A 191 8.70 7.44 -12.77
N LYS A 192 8.44 7.13 -14.02
CA LYS A 192 9.24 7.59 -15.17
C LYS A 192 8.37 8.36 -16.16
N PHE A 193 8.96 9.29 -16.89
CA PHE A 193 8.27 9.96 -17.98
C PHE A 193 8.67 9.34 -19.31
N ASN A 194 7.69 8.88 -20.09
CA ASN A 194 7.92 8.36 -21.44
C ASN A 194 7.87 9.50 -22.47
N PRO A 195 9.01 9.97 -23.02
CA PRO A 195 9.03 11.11 -23.92
C PRO A 195 8.42 10.80 -25.30
N ARG A 196 8.32 9.53 -25.68
CA ARG A 196 7.71 9.14 -26.97
C ARG A 196 6.20 9.21 -26.92
N LYS A 197 5.61 8.78 -25.78
CA LYS A 197 4.17 8.78 -25.56
C LYS A 197 3.67 10.07 -24.91
N ASN A 198 4.58 10.88 -24.37
CA ASN A 198 4.31 12.10 -23.59
C ASN A 198 3.39 11.84 -22.38
N ILE A 199 3.62 10.72 -21.68
CA ILE A 199 2.86 10.31 -20.50
C ILE A 199 3.79 9.79 -19.41
N PRO A 200 3.37 9.85 -18.12
CA PRO A 200 4.03 9.11 -17.05
C PRO A 200 3.76 7.61 -17.19
N GLU A 201 4.72 6.82 -16.75
CA GLU A 201 4.65 5.36 -16.66
C GLU A 201 5.26 4.90 -15.33
N MET A 202 4.90 3.69 -14.90
CA MET A 202 5.55 3.04 -13.78
C MET A 202 6.90 2.45 -14.21
N ALA A 203 7.80 2.32 -13.25
CA ALA A 203 9.09 1.69 -13.44
C ALA A 203 9.46 0.86 -12.21
N GLU A 204 10.40 -0.05 -12.38
CA GLU A 204 11.09 -0.71 -11.28
C GLU A 204 11.78 0.35 -10.41
N ILE A 205 11.78 0.15 -9.09
CA ILE A 205 12.38 1.10 -8.15
C ILE A 205 13.85 1.33 -8.49
N GLY A 206 14.23 2.60 -8.62
CA GLY A 206 15.56 3.03 -9.05
C GLY A 206 15.74 3.12 -10.58
N ARG A 207 14.72 2.78 -11.36
CA ARG A 207 14.73 2.92 -12.84
C ARG A 207 13.87 4.09 -13.34
N GLY A 208 13.24 4.80 -12.42
CA GLY A 208 12.43 5.99 -12.71
C GLY A 208 13.11 7.30 -12.31
N ASN A 209 12.29 8.25 -11.87
CA ASN A 209 12.70 9.63 -11.61
C ASN A 209 12.59 10.04 -10.13
N LEU A 210 12.02 9.18 -9.26
CA LEU A 210 11.85 9.52 -7.84
C LEU A 210 13.17 9.37 -7.06
N ASP A 211 13.41 10.27 -6.12
CA ASP A 211 14.56 10.19 -5.20
C ASP A 211 14.23 9.23 -4.04
N PHE A 212 14.43 7.93 -4.27
CA PHE A 212 14.19 6.92 -3.24
C PHE A 212 15.13 7.00 -2.04
N THR A 213 16.28 7.65 -2.16
CA THR A 213 17.13 7.92 -1.01
C THR A 213 16.43 8.86 -0.04
N ALA A 214 15.97 10.02 -0.53
CA ALA A 214 15.24 10.98 0.28
C ALA A 214 13.89 10.43 0.79
N ILE A 215 13.16 9.68 -0.04
CA ILE A 215 11.89 9.06 0.32
C ILE A 215 12.06 8.07 1.47
N VAL A 216 13.03 7.16 1.38
CA VAL A 216 13.26 6.14 2.40
C VAL A 216 13.78 6.76 3.70
N GLU A 217 14.71 7.71 3.63
CA GLU A 217 15.20 8.43 4.81
C GLU A 217 14.05 9.15 5.54
N GLN A 218 13.18 9.83 4.79
CA GLN A 218 12.03 10.51 5.38
C GLN A 218 11.01 9.54 5.96
N ALA A 219 10.74 8.41 5.29
CA ALA A 219 9.82 7.40 5.79
C ALA A 219 10.35 6.74 7.08
N GLN A 220 11.65 6.45 7.16
CA GLN A 220 12.28 5.98 8.39
C GLN A 220 12.16 7.01 9.52
N ALA A 221 12.42 8.28 9.23
CA ALA A 221 12.27 9.37 10.20
C ALA A 221 10.81 9.60 10.64
N ALA A 222 9.84 9.23 9.80
CA ALA A 222 8.42 9.29 10.10
C ALA A 222 7.92 8.09 10.93
N GLY A 223 8.75 7.04 11.10
CA GLY A 223 8.40 5.83 11.85
C GLY A 223 7.73 4.75 11.00
N CYS A 224 8.00 4.73 9.69
CA CYS A 224 7.49 3.70 8.78
C CYS A 224 8.00 2.30 9.20
N GLU A 225 7.08 1.34 9.23
CA GLU A 225 7.36 -0.03 9.67
C GLU A 225 7.63 -0.96 8.49
N TRP A 226 6.92 -0.75 7.35
CA TRP A 226 7.04 -1.58 6.16
C TRP A 226 7.22 -0.75 4.90
N PHE A 227 8.24 -1.13 4.14
CA PHE A 227 8.55 -0.59 2.82
C PHE A 227 8.06 -1.61 1.79
N ILE A 228 7.00 -1.28 1.09
CA ILE A 228 6.24 -2.23 0.27
C ILE A 228 6.45 -1.89 -1.20
N VAL A 229 7.04 -2.82 -1.95
CA VAL A 229 7.20 -2.70 -3.40
C VAL A 229 5.86 -2.98 -4.07
N GLU A 230 5.44 -2.12 -4.99
CA GLU A 230 4.31 -2.35 -5.87
C GLU A 230 4.55 -1.79 -7.26
N GLN A 231 4.00 -2.46 -8.27
CA GLN A 231 3.95 -1.97 -9.64
C GLN A 231 2.68 -2.51 -10.32
N ASP A 232 1.68 -1.64 -10.60
CA ASP A 232 0.39 -2.07 -11.18
C ASP A 232 0.53 -2.58 -12.60
N PHE A 233 1.50 -2.04 -13.36
CA PHE A 233 1.79 -2.38 -14.73
C PHE A 233 3.29 -2.57 -14.92
N CYS A 234 3.70 -3.79 -15.21
CA CYS A 234 5.05 -4.14 -15.60
C CYS A 234 5.15 -4.23 -17.13
N GLU A 235 6.19 -3.65 -17.74
CA GLU A 235 6.40 -3.72 -19.19
C GLU A 235 6.81 -5.13 -19.64
N GLY A 236 7.36 -5.96 -18.72
CA GLY A 236 7.80 -7.32 -18.96
C GLY A 236 7.28 -8.30 -17.91
N ASP A 237 8.11 -9.30 -17.57
CA ASP A 237 7.79 -10.27 -16.53
C ASP A 237 7.75 -9.60 -15.15
N PRO A 238 6.61 -9.64 -14.43
CA PRO A 238 6.48 -8.98 -13.14
C PRO A 238 7.40 -9.58 -12.06
N PHE A 239 7.78 -10.84 -12.16
CA PHE A 239 8.75 -11.43 -11.22
C PHE A 239 10.14 -10.84 -11.40
N THR A 240 10.54 -10.54 -12.63
CA THR A 240 11.79 -9.82 -12.92
C THR A 240 11.71 -8.38 -12.40
N ALA A 241 10.59 -7.69 -12.61
CA ALA A 241 10.39 -6.31 -12.14
C ALA A 241 10.52 -6.18 -10.61
N ILE A 242 9.87 -7.08 -9.85
CA ILE A 242 9.98 -7.07 -8.38
C ILE A 242 11.38 -7.46 -7.89
N GLN A 243 12.11 -8.30 -8.62
CA GLN A 243 13.49 -8.64 -8.29
C GLN A 243 14.41 -7.41 -8.45
N VAL A 244 14.34 -6.71 -9.57
CA VAL A 244 15.11 -5.48 -9.82
C VAL A 244 14.84 -4.43 -8.75
N SER A 245 13.58 -4.22 -8.39
CA SER A 245 13.18 -3.29 -7.34
C SER A 245 13.76 -3.67 -5.96
N LEU A 246 13.74 -4.96 -5.62
CA LEU A 246 14.30 -5.44 -4.35
C LEU A 246 15.82 -5.29 -4.30
N GLU A 247 16.53 -5.62 -5.39
CA GLU A 247 17.99 -5.50 -5.49
C GLU A 247 18.43 -4.06 -5.26
N TYR A 248 17.75 -3.09 -5.88
CA TYR A 248 18.00 -1.67 -5.63
C TYR A 248 17.82 -1.31 -4.15
N LEU A 249 16.69 -1.69 -3.53
CA LEU A 249 16.38 -1.36 -2.13
C LEU A 249 17.33 -2.03 -1.14
N LYS A 250 17.81 -3.23 -1.43
CA LYS A 250 18.78 -3.95 -0.60
C LYS A 250 20.23 -3.56 -0.90
N GLY A 251 20.49 -2.78 -1.96
CA GLY A 251 21.82 -2.36 -2.37
C GLY A 251 22.66 -3.53 -2.88
N THR A 252 22.03 -4.46 -3.60
CA THR A 252 22.65 -5.67 -4.16
C THR A 252 22.69 -5.66 -5.69
N GLU A 253 22.43 -4.50 -6.32
CA GLU A 253 22.50 -4.38 -7.78
C GLU A 253 23.90 -4.71 -8.31
N GLY A 254 23.97 -5.63 -9.25
CA GLY A 254 25.20 -5.95 -9.96
C GLY A 254 26.20 -6.80 -9.18
N VAL A 255 25.75 -7.50 -8.12
CA VAL A 255 26.59 -8.51 -7.42
C VAL A 255 26.38 -9.90 -8.02
#